data_55c3b59b736831579e5498c41cfc57be
#
_entry.id   55c3b59b736831579e5498c41cfc57be
#
_cell.length_a   1.000
_cell.length_b   1.000
_cell.length_c   1.000
_cell.angle_alpha   90.00
_cell.angle_beta   90.00
_cell.angle_gamma   90.00
#
_symmetry.space_group_name_H-M   'P 1'
#
loop_
_entity.id
_entity.type
_entity.pdbx_description
1 polymer ?
#
loop_
_entity_poly.entity_id
_entity_poly.type
_entity_poly.pdbx_seq_one_letter_code
_entity_poly.pdbx_strand_id
1 'polypeptide(L)'
;FISLYLAIEKLKNNYNLQKPIIKNFIGAVSTGIVENKALLDLDYKEDSEAQVDANFVICDSDEISEIQVTGEEFFFNDAQFTEMFSLAKIGVKEIISKQKEALK
;
A
#
# COMPACT_ATOMS: atom_id res chain seq x y z
N PHE A 1 2.11 11.33 -1.42
CA PHE A 1 0.87 11.37 -2.23
C PHE A 1 0.04 12.62 -1.96
N ILE A 2 -0.22 12.95 -0.71
CA ILE A 2 -1.04 14.12 -0.36
C ILE A 2 -0.42 15.41 -0.87
N SER A 3 0.89 15.59 -0.73
CA SER A 3 1.59 16.77 -1.25
C SER A 3 1.40 16.93 -2.75
N LEU A 4 1.52 15.83 -3.49
CA LEU A 4 1.31 15.83 -4.94
C LEU A 4 -0.15 16.16 -5.28
N TYR A 5 -1.08 15.58 -4.55
CA TYR A 5 -2.50 15.83 -4.73
C TYR A 5 -2.83 17.31 -4.55
N LEU A 6 -2.35 17.92 -3.47
CA LEU A 6 -2.59 19.33 -3.18
C LEU A 6 -1.96 20.25 -4.23
N ALA A 7 -0.75 19.91 -4.67
CA ALA A 7 -0.06 20.68 -5.73
C ALA A 7 -0.84 20.64 -7.05
N ILE A 8 -1.36 19.49 -7.42
CA ILE A 8 -2.14 19.33 -8.65
C ILE A 8 -3.49 20.03 -8.54
N GLU A 9 -4.15 19.98 -7.40
CA GLU A 9 -5.40 20.70 -7.20
C GLU A 9 -5.20 22.21 -7.30
N LYS A 10 -4.11 22.74 -6.76
CA LYS A 10 -3.76 24.15 -6.87
C LYS A 10 -3.50 24.53 -8.33
N LEU A 11 -2.75 23.72 -9.06
CA LEU A 11 -2.48 23.92 -10.47
C LEU A 11 -3.77 23.92 -11.28
N LYS A 12 -4.64 22.98 -11.01
CA LYS A 12 -5.93 22.83 -11.64
C LYS A 12 -6.79 24.09 -11.46
N ASN A 13 -6.83 24.63 -10.26
CA ASN A 13 -7.58 25.85 -9.94
C ASN A 13 -6.98 27.08 -10.64
N ASN A 14 -5.64 27.19 -10.61
CA ASN A 14 -4.93 28.34 -11.20
C ASN A 14 -5.07 28.40 -12.72
N TYR A 15 -5.11 27.26 -13.39
CA TYR A 15 -5.16 27.16 -14.84
C TYR A 15 -6.51 26.71 -15.36
N ASN A 16 -7.51 26.67 -14.49
CA ASN A 16 -8.89 26.33 -14.84
C ASN A 16 -9.02 25.01 -15.60
N LEU A 17 -8.28 24.00 -15.17
CA LEU A 17 -8.34 22.67 -15.75
C LEU A 17 -9.64 21.97 -15.35
N GLN A 18 -10.31 21.34 -16.30
CA GLN A 18 -11.62 20.74 -16.07
C GLN A 18 -11.59 19.23 -15.79
N LYS A 19 -10.53 18.55 -16.23
CA LYS A 19 -10.40 17.11 -16.01
C LYS A 19 -9.59 16.83 -14.74
N PRO A 20 -10.01 15.85 -13.92
CA PRO A 20 -9.18 15.47 -12.78
C PRO A 20 -7.85 14.89 -13.25
N ILE A 21 -6.76 15.39 -12.69
CA ILE A 21 -5.41 14.91 -13.02
C ILE A 21 -5.09 13.68 -12.20
N ILE A 22 -5.47 13.68 -10.91
CA ILE A 22 -5.33 12.50 -10.05
C ILE A 22 -6.66 11.75 -10.07
N LYS A 23 -6.62 10.53 -10.61
CA LYS A 23 -7.83 9.71 -10.75
C LYS A 23 -8.10 8.83 -9.54
N ASN A 24 -7.05 8.38 -8.86
CA ASN A 24 -7.16 7.42 -7.77
C ASN A 24 -6.23 7.80 -6.62
N PHE A 25 -6.66 7.44 -5.42
CA PHE A 25 -5.77 7.42 -4.26
C PHE A 25 -5.02 6.10 -4.25
N ILE A 26 -3.79 6.11 -3.80
CA ILE A 26 -2.98 4.90 -3.68
C ILE A 26 -2.36 4.82 -2.30
N GLY A 27 -2.15 3.60 -1.84
CA GLY A 27 -1.43 3.33 -0.61
C GLY A 27 -0.43 2.22 -0.83
N ALA A 28 0.70 2.31 -0.16
CA ALA A 28 1.74 1.30 -0.18
C ALA A 28 1.94 0.76 1.23
N VAL A 29 2.00 -0.55 1.36
CA VAL A 29 2.23 -1.20 2.64
C VAL A 29 3.22 -2.34 2.50
N SER A 30 3.92 -2.65 3.59
CA SER A 30 4.78 -3.83 3.71
C SER A 30 4.09 -4.87 4.57
N THR A 31 4.17 -6.11 4.15
CA THR A 31 3.76 -7.26 4.96
C THR A 31 4.88 -8.28 4.94
N GLY A 32 4.78 -9.29 5.77
CA GLY A 32 5.76 -10.36 5.75
C GLY A 32 5.31 -11.52 6.62
N ILE A 33 6.12 -12.56 6.63
CA ILE A 33 5.88 -13.73 7.47
C ILE A 33 7.04 -13.85 8.47
N VAL A 34 6.70 -13.78 9.75
CA VAL A 34 7.64 -13.92 10.85
C VAL A 34 7.12 -15.05 11.74
N GLU A 35 7.94 -16.05 12.00
CA GLU A 35 7.56 -17.21 12.81
C GLU A 35 6.24 -17.84 12.32
N ASN A 36 6.10 -17.99 11.00
CA ASN A 36 4.93 -18.56 10.32
C ASN A 36 3.64 -17.74 10.46
N LYS A 37 3.73 -16.49 10.91
CA LYS A 37 2.58 -15.57 11.00
C LYS A 37 2.73 -14.44 10.00
N ALA A 38 1.65 -14.12 9.30
CA ALA A 38 1.60 -12.94 8.44
C ALA A 38 1.41 -11.69 9.30
N LEU A 39 2.23 -10.68 9.07
CA LEU A 39 2.20 -9.41 9.80
C LEU A 39 2.16 -8.24 8.84
N LEU A 40 1.52 -7.16 9.26
CA LEU A 40 1.42 -5.91 8.51
C LEU A 40 2.36 -4.88 9.15
N ASP A 41 3.03 -4.08 8.31
CA ASP A 41 3.92 -3.00 8.74
C ASP A 41 5.01 -3.48 9.71
N LEU A 42 5.89 -4.32 9.20
CA LEU A 42 6.98 -4.91 9.99
C LEU A 42 7.88 -3.83 10.58
N ASP A 43 8.21 -3.95 11.86
CA ASP A 43 9.24 -3.12 12.46
C ASP A 43 10.63 -3.63 12.03
N TYR A 44 11.70 -2.93 12.43
CA TYR A 44 13.05 -3.29 12.01
C TYR A 44 13.44 -4.71 12.41
N LYS A 45 13.09 -5.11 13.64
CA LYS A 45 13.40 -6.44 14.14
C LYS A 45 12.63 -7.51 13.37
N GLU A 46 11.34 -7.27 13.17
CA GLU A 46 10.48 -8.20 12.41
C GLU A 46 10.94 -8.32 10.97
N ASP A 47 11.30 -7.20 10.34
CA ASP A 47 11.79 -7.19 8.97
C ASP A 47 13.09 -7.99 8.81
N SER A 48 14.01 -7.85 9.77
CA SER A 48 15.29 -8.59 9.73
C SER A 48 15.14 -10.08 9.97
N GLU A 49 14.06 -10.49 10.64
CA GLU A 49 13.77 -11.89 10.94
C GLU A 49 12.72 -12.50 10.01
N ALA A 50 12.18 -11.71 9.07
CA ALA A 50 11.11 -12.17 8.20
C ALA A 50 11.56 -13.28 7.26
N GLN A 51 10.77 -14.35 7.21
CA GLN A 51 10.97 -15.44 6.27
C GLN A 51 10.55 -15.04 4.86
N VAL A 52 9.52 -14.21 4.77
CA VAL A 52 9.00 -13.69 3.51
C VAL A 52 8.77 -12.20 3.70
N ASP A 53 9.16 -11.42 2.70
CA ASP A 53 9.01 -9.98 2.69
C ASP A 53 8.20 -9.57 1.47
N ALA A 54 7.20 -8.72 1.67
CA ALA A 54 6.29 -8.32 0.60
C ALA A 54 5.95 -6.85 0.66
N ASN A 55 5.80 -6.25 -0.53
CA ASN A 55 5.36 -4.87 -0.68
C ASN A 55 4.20 -4.85 -1.66
N PHE A 56 3.15 -4.11 -1.30
CA PHE A 56 1.95 -3.97 -2.12
C PHE A 56 1.62 -2.50 -2.33
N VAL A 57 1.31 -2.14 -3.56
CA VAL A 57 0.80 -0.81 -3.90
C VAL A 57 -0.58 -1.01 -4.52
N ILE A 58 -1.60 -0.52 -3.83
CA ILE A 58 -3.00 -0.76 -4.18
C ILE A 58 -3.74 0.57 -4.22
N CYS A 59 -4.62 0.74 -5.20
CA CYS A 59 -5.42 1.95 -5.31
C CYS A 59 -6.79 1.79 -4.64
N ASP A 60 -7.54 2.91 -4.56
CA ASP A 60 -8.83 2.95 -3.88
C ASP A 60 -9.93 2.13 -4.58
N SER A 61 -9.72 1.73 -5.83
CA SER A 61 -10.63 0.84 -6.56
C SER A 61 -10.30 -0.65 -6.35
N ASP A 62 -9.40 -0.97 -5.42
CA ASP A 62 -8.87 -2.31 -5.16
C ASP A 62 -8.01 -2.87 -6.30
N GLU A 63 -7.71 -2.06 -7.30
CA GLU A 63 -6.78 -2.45 -8.34
C GLU A 63 -5.35 -2.34 -7.85
N ILE A 64 -4.50 -3.21 -8.35
CA ILE A 64 -3.13 -3.36 -7.86
C ILE A 64 -2.17 -2.69 -8.83
N SER A 65 -1.30 -1.81 -8.31
CA SER A 65 -0.25 -1.18 -9.09
C SER A 65 1.03 -1.99 -9.04
N GLU A 66 1.36 -2.57 -7.89
CA GLU A 66 2.60 -3.31 -7.73
C GLU A 66 2.45 -4.38 -6.65
N ILE A 67 3.04 -5.54 -6.93
CA ILE A 67 3.21 -6.61 -5.94
C ILE A 67 4.66 -7.07 -6.04
N GLN A 68 5.35 -7.08 -4.89
CA GLN A 68 6.68 -7.65 -4.80
C GLN A 68 6.72 -8.55 -3.58
N VAL A 69 6.98 -9.85 -3.78
CA VAL A 69 7.01 -10.84 -2.69
C VAL A 69 8.26 -11.68 -2.86
N THR A 70 9.07 -11.75 -1.80
CA THR A 70 10.32 -12.49 -1.83
C THR A 70 10.42 -13.39 -0.60
N GLY A 71 10.57 -14.70 -0.83
CA GLY A 71 10.95 -15.65 0.20
C GLY A 71 12.47 -15.81 0.15
N GLU A 72 13.19 -15.24 1.11
CA GLU A 72 14.65 -15.18 1.02
C GLU A 72 15.29 -16.57 1.15
N GLU A 73 15.18 -17.22 2.28
CA GLU A 73 15.69 -18.57 2.48
C GLU A 73 14.55 -19.59 2.56
N PHE A 74 13.33 -19.14 2.34
CA PHE A 74 12.12 -19.92 2.54
C PHE A 74 11.19 -19.75 1.34
N PHE A 75 10.39 -20.77 1.10
CA PHE A 75 9.31 -20.68 0.13
C PHE A 75 8.03 -20.29 0.87
N PHE A 76 7.11 -19.68 0.16
CA PHE A 76 5.78 -19.38 0.69
C PHE A 76 4.73 -20.04 -0.20
N ASN A 77 3.59 -20.38 0.38
CA ASN A 77 2.50 -21.04 -0.36
C ASN A 77 1.37 -20.04 -0.66
N ASP A 78 0.36 -20.52 -1.40
CA ASP A 78 -0.78 -19.70 -1.79
C ASP A 78 -1.55 -19.14 -0.60
N ALA A 79 -1.71 -19.94 0.46
CA ALA A 79 -2.41 -19.50 1.66
C ALA A 79 -1.67 -18.35 2.36
N GLN A 80 -0.36 -18.44 2.44
CA GLN A 80 0.47 -17.38 3.02
C GLN A 80 0.43 -16.10 2.19
N PHE A 81 0.48 -16.23 0.87
CA PHE A 81 0.34 -15.09 -0.04
C PHE A 81 -1.03 -14.42 0.16
N THR A 82 -2.09 -15.20 0.21
CA THR A 82 -3.45 -14.70 0.40
C THR A 82 -3.59 -13.95 1.72
N GLU A 83 -3.00 -14.47 2.79
CA GLU A 83 -2.98 -13.81 4.10
C GLU A 83 -2.27 -12.46 4.04
N MET A 84 -1.08 -12.41 3.46
CA MET A 84 -0.34 -11.15 3.29
C MET A 84 -1.12 -10.16 2.44
N PHE A 85 -1.72 -10.60 1.36
CA PHE A 85 -2.52 -9.77 0.48
C PHE A 85 -3.73 -9.20 1.21
N SER A 86 -4.42 -10.02 2.00
CA SER A 86 -5.58 -9.58 2.78
C SER A 86 -5.20 -8.50 3.80
N LEU A 87 -4.09 -8.68 4.49
CA LEU A 87 -3.56 -7.67 5.42
C LEU A 87 -3.19 -6.39 4.68
N ALA A 88 -2.57 -6.50 3.51
CA ALA A 88 -2.19 -5.35 2.70
C ALA A 88 -3.41 -4.53 2.28
N LYS A 89 -4.49 -5.18 1.88
CA LYS A 89 -5.73 -4.49 1.52
C LYS A 89 -6.30 -3.71 2.70
N ILE A 90 -6.29 -4.30 3.89
CA ILE A 90 -6.77 -3.63 5.10
C ILE A 90 -5.92 -2.40 5.39
N GLY A 91 -4.59 -2.55 5.35
CA GLY A 91 -3.67 -1.44 5.61
C GLY A 91 -3.80 -0.31 4.61
N VAL A 92 -3.94 -0.64 3.32
CA VAL A 92 -4.12 0.35 2.27
C VAL A 92 -5.43 1.11 2.45
N LYS A 93 -6.52 0.43 2.81
CA LYS A 93 -7.80 1.09 3.06
C LYS A 93 -7.69 2.11 4.19
N GLU A 94 -6.98 1.80 5.25
CA GLU A 94 -6.74 2.73 6.34
C GLU A 94 -5.94 3.94 5.90
N ILE A 95 -4.87 3.73 5.12
CA ILE A 95 -4.03 4.80 4.60
C ILE A 95 -4.85 5.72 3.69
N ILE A 96 -5.60 5.17 2.77
CA ILE A 96 -6.42 5.94 1.84
C ILE A 96 -7.51 6.72 2.58
N SER A 97 -8.12 6.11 3.58
CA SER A 97 -9.12 6.77 4.41
C SER A 97 -8.52 8.00 5.11
N LYS A 98 -7.31 7.86 5.66
CA LYS A 98 -6.60 8.98 6.30
C LYS A 98 -6.19 10.05 5.30
N GLN A 99 -5.79 9.67 4.09
CA GLN A 99 -5.48 10.61 3.01
C GLN A 99 -6.70 11.45 2.66
N LYS A 100 -7.84 10.81 2.47
CA LYS A 100 -9.09 11.50 2.14
C LYS A 100 -9.55 12.40 3.28
N GLU A 101 -9.39 11.96 4.51
CA GLU A 101 -9.72 12.75 5.69
C GLU A 101 -8.85 13.99 5.80
N ALA A 102 -7.56 13.87 5.51
CA ALA A 102 -6.63 15.00 5.55
C ALA A 102 -6.92 16.05 4.48
N LEU A 103 -7.64 15.70 3.42
CA LEU A 103 -7.97 16.59 2.31
C LEU A 103 -9.35 17.23 2.41
N LYS A 104 -10.09 16.94 3.45
CA LYS A 104 -11.41 17.55 3.66
C LYS A 104 -11.33 19.00 4.11
#